data_0be4806d3eec9b4f288d8fd205e6cd35
#
_entry.id   0be4806d3eec9b4f288d8fd205e6cd35
#
_cell.length_a   1.000
_cell.length_b   1.000
_cell.length_c   1.000
_cell.angle_alpha   90.00
_cell.angle_beta   90.00
_cell.angle_gamma   90.00
#
_symmetry.space_group_name_H-M   'P 1'
#
loop_
_entity.id
_entity.type
_entity.pdbx_description
1 polymer ?
#
loop_
_entity_poly.entity_id
_entity_poly.type
_entity_poly.pdbx_seq_one_letter_code
_entity_poly.pdbx_strand_id
1 'polypeptide(L)'
;MTQAQDVQDWIGKQIAGNEIVLFMKGTKAMPQCGFSMQVAQILNNLGVAFKDINVLEDIGVRDGIKAYSNWPTIPQLYVKGEFVGGCDIVREMFQAGELQELLTQKGIAHNAQTLTV
;
A
#
# COMPACT_ATOMS: atom_id res chain seq x y z
N MET A 1 11.88 10.19 13.90
CA MET A 1 11.90 9.01 14.78
C MET A 1 13.31 8.49 14.82
N THR A 2 13.87 8.40 16.03
CA THR A 2 15.28 8.07 16.18
C THR A 2 15.54 6.65 16.65
N GLN A 3 14.52 5.99 17.22
CA GLN A 3 14.68 4.63 17.73
C GLN A 3 13.96 3.65 16.81
N ALA A 4 14.59 2.51 16.57
CA ALA A 4 14.00 1.49 15.70
C ALA A 4 12.63 1.03 16.22
N GLN A 5 12.49 0.89 17.56
CA GLN A 5 11.23 0.48 18.14
C GLN A 5 10.15 1.55 17.94
N ASP A 6 10.52 2.84 18.03
CA ASP A 6 9.57 3.93 17.79
C ASP A 6 9.06 3.92 16.36
N VAL A 7 9.94 3.63 15.40
CA VAL A 7 9.55 3.52 14.00
C VAL A 7 8.59 2.35 13.79
N GLN A 8 8.89 1.19 14.39
CA GLN A 8 8.02 0.01 14.28
C GLN A 8 6.65 0.29 14.89
N ASP A 9 6.60 0.95 16.04
CA ASP A 9 5.34 1.31 16.69
C ASP A 9 4.53 2.27 15.83
N TRP A 10 5.19 3.27 15.24
CA TRP A 10 4.53 4.23 14.36
C TRP A 10 3.95 3.53 13.13
N ILE A 11 4.73 2.66 12.49
CA ILE A 11 4.28 1.90 11.32
C ILE A 11 3.05 1.07 11.69
N GLY A 12 3.12 0.36 12.80
CA GLY A 12 1.99 -0.45 13.26
C GLY A 12 0.73 0.36 13.49
N LYS A 13 0.86 1.56 14.05
CA LYS A 13 -0.28 2.45 14.27
C LYS A 13 -0.87 2.96 12.95
N GLN A 14 -0.04 3.26 11.97
CA GLN A 14 -0.55 3.68 10.66
C GLN A 14 -1.35 2.54 10.00
N ILE A 15 -0.81 1.34 10.06
CA ILE A 15 -1.45 0.17 9.45
C ILE A 15 -2.76 -0.17 10.18
N ALA A 16 -2.77 -0.08 11.50
CA ALA A 16 -3.97 -0.39 12.28
C ALA A 16 -5.03 0.71 12.18
N GLY A 17 -4.62 1.95 12.00
CA GLY A 17 -5.52 3.10 12.01
C GLY A 17 -6.16 3.44 10.68
N ASN A 18 -5.80 2.77 9.60
CA ASN A 18 -6.31 3.06 8.26
C ASN A 18 -6.68 1.77 7.56
N GLU A 19 -7.77 1.78 6.83
CA GLU A 19 -8.20 0.57 6.11
C GLU A 19 -7.22 0.14 5.04
N ILE A 20 -6.70 1.11 4.29
CA ILE A 20 -5.74 0.83 3.23
C ILE A 20 -4.55 1.76 3.42
N VAL A 21 -3.36 1.19 3.44
CA VAL A 21 -2.11 1.95 3.58
C VAL A 21 -1.16 1.53 2.47
N LEU A 22 -0.60 2.51 1.80
CA LEU A 22 0.40 2.28 0.76
C LEU A 22 1.68 2.98 1.15
N PHE A 23 2.71 2.20 1.41
CA PHE A 23 4.07 2.73 1.57
C PHE A 23 4.68 2.84 0.18
N MET A 24 5.06 4.05 -0.21
CA MET A 24 5.43 4.32 -1.58
C MET A 24 6.58 5.32 -1.66
N LYS A 25 7.18 5.43 -2.81
CA LYS A 25 8.15 6.47 -3.09
C LYS A 25 7.41 7.65 -3.73
N GLY A 26 7.42 8.77 -3.04
CA GLY A 26 6.61 9.94 -3.39
C GLY A 26 5.26 9.89 -2.70
N THR A 27 4.34 10.69 -3.20
CA THR A 27 2.97 10.77 -2.69
C THR A 27 2.00 10.28 -3.74
N LYS A 28 0.75 10.02 -3.34
CA LYS A 28 -0.25 9.60 -4.32
C LYS A 28 -0.51 10.69 -5.37
N ALA A 29 -0.31 11.96 -5.02
CA ALA A 29 -0.44 13.06 -5.96
C ALA A 29 0.77 13.19 -6.88
N MET A 30 1.96 12.84 -6.37
CA MET A 30 3.22 12.94 -7.11
C MET A 30 4.10 11.73 -6.82
N PRO A 31 3.80 10.57 -7.41
CA PRO A 31 4.66 9.39 -7.26
C PRO A 31 6.04 9.64 -7.86
N GLN A 32 7.07 9.17 -7.17
CA GLN A 32 8.46 9.34 -7.60
C GLN A 32 9.08 8.05 -8.14
N CYS A 33 8.26 7.03 -8.35
CA CYS A 33 8.71 5.73 -8.81
C CYS A 33 7.59 5.10 -9.63
N GLY A 34 7.93 4.53 -10.78
CA GLY A 34 6.94 3.92 -11.66
C GLY A 34 6.16 2.79 -11.00
N PHE A 35 6.81 2.01 -10.15
CA PHE A 35 6.14 0.92 -9.45
C PHE A 35 5.13 1.46 -8.42
N SER A 36 5.52 2.51 -7.68
CA SER A 36 4.61 3.17 -6.74
C SER A 36 3.43 3.81 -7.47
N MET A 37 3.70 4.41 -8.62
CA MET A 37 2.66 5.01 -9.43
C MET A 37 1.64 3.98 -9.91
N GLN A 38 2.08 2.81 -10.33
CA GLN A 38 1.17 1.76 -10.78
C GLN A 38 0.22 1.33 -9.68
N VAL A 39 0.71 1.12 -8.47
CA VAL A 39 -0.16 0.70 -7.35
C VAL A 39 -1.13 1.81 -6.98
N ALA A 40 -0.66 3.06 -6.93
CA ALA A 40 -1.54 4.19 -6.65
C ALA A 40 -2.64 4.30 -7.70
N GLN A 41 -2.31 4.11 -8.97
CA GLN A 41 -3.31 4.15 -10.05
C GLN A 41 -4.34 3.04 -9.94
N ILE A 42 -3.91 1.84 -9.56
CA ILE A 42 -4.84 0.72 -9.34
C ILE A 42 -5.83 1.07 -8.23
N LEU A 43 -5.35 1.60 -7.11
CA LEU A 43 -6.23 1.97 -6.02
C LEU A 43 -7.17 3.10 -6.42
N ASN A 44 -6.70 4.07 -7.19
CA ASN A 44 -7.55 5.14 -7.69
C ASN A 44 -8.62 4.61 -8.66
N ASN A 45 -8.27 3.67 -9.50
CA ASN A 45 -9.24 3.02 -10.41
C ASN A 45 -10.33 2.31 -9.63
N LEU A 46 -9.97 1.69 -8.53
CA LEU A 46 -10.95 1.00 -7.67
C LEU A 46 -11.76 1.97 -6.82
N GLY A 47 -11.41 3.25 -6.84
CA GLY A 47 -12.17 4.27 -6.12
C GLY A 47 -12.06 4.17 -4.61
N VAL A 48 -10.99 3.57 -4.09
CA VAL A 48 -10.81 3.42 -2.65
C VAL A 48 -9.92 4.53 -2.11
N ALA A 49 -10.26 5.03 -0.94
CA ALA A 49 -9.39 5.97 -0.22
C ALA A 49 -8.26 5.17 0.41
N PHE A 50 -7.07 5.72 0.40
CA PHE A 50 -5.94 5.08 1.05
C PHE A 50 -5.00 6.12 1.65
N LYS A 51 -4.33 5.71 2.72
CA LYS A 51 -3.29 6.51 3.35
C LYS A 51 -1.99 6.23 2.61
N ASP A 52 -1.38 7.26 2.05
CA ASP A 52 -0.08 7.13 1.41
C ASP A 52 1.00 7.59 2.37
N ILE A 53 2.07 6.83 2.44
CA ILE A 53 3.24 7.15 3.26
C ILE A 53 4.46 7.20 2.37
N ASN A 54 5.05 8.39 2.27
CA ASN A 54 6.20 8.63 1.41
C ASN A 54 7.48 8.24 2.15
N VAL A 55 8.03 7.09 1.79
CA VAL A 55 9.24 6.59 2.45
C VAL A 55 10.48 7.39 2.08
N LEU A 56 10.41 8.27 1.10
CA LEU A 56 11.53 9.12 0.73
C LEU A 56 11.74 10.26 1.74
N GLU A 57 10.71 10.60 2.51
CA GLU A 57 10.81 11.67 3.49
C GLU A 57 11.51 11.24 4.77
N ASP A 58 11.59 9.94 5.05
CA ASP A 58 12.18 9.45 6.29
C ASP A 58 12.82 8.10 6.02
N ILE A 59 14.15 8.07 6.02
CA ILE A 59 14.88 6.85 5.73
C ILE A 59 14.66 5.79 6.80
N GLY A 60 14.37 6.21 8.03
CA GLY A 60 14.03 5.27 9.10
C GLY A 60 12.74 4.52 8.82
N VAL A 61 11.75 5.22 8.25
CA VAL A 61 10.50 4.57 7.83
C VAL A 61 10.74 3.64 6.65
N ARG A 62 11.55 4.07 5.68
CA ARG A 62 11.88 3.23 4.54
C ARG A 62 12.50 1.89 4.97
N ASP A 63 13.48 1.98 5.85
CA ASP A 63 14.15 0.77 6.32
C ASP A 63 13.26 0.01 7.29
N GLY A 64 12.50 0.72 8.11
CA GLY A 64 11.60 0.13 9.10
C GLY A 64 10.47 -0.67 8.48
N ILE A 65 9.88 -0.21 7.38
CA ILE A 65 8.80 -0.96 6.75
C ILE A 65 9.31 -2.25 6.12
N LYS A 66 10.52 -2.26 5.61
CA LYS A 66 11.11 -3.48 5.08
C LYS A 66 11.34 -4.51 6.18
N ALA A 67 11.78 -4.06 7.34
CA ALA A 67 11.93 -4.93 8.51
C ALA A 67 10.57 -5.40 9.04
N TYR A 68 9.60 -4.50 9.09
CA TYR A 68 8.25 -4.79 9.58
C TYR A 68 7.60 -5.92 8.77
N SER A 69 7.71 -5.84 7.46
CA SER A 69 7.07 -6.79 6.55
C SER A 69 7.95 -8.00 6.22
N ASN A 70 9.23 -7.90 6.52
CA ASN A 70 10.22 -8.85 6.01
C ASN A 70 10.18 -8.91 4.48
N TRP A 71 9.95 -7.78 3.84
CA TRP A 71 9.84 -7.65 2.39
C TRP A 71 10.79 -6.55 1.91
N PRO A 72 11.63 -6.79 0.93
CA PRO A 72 12.77 -5.90 0.66
C PRO A 72 12.47 -4.69 -0.22
N THR A 73 11.30 -4.61 -0.83
CA THR A 73 11.05 -3.58 -1.84
C THR A 73 9.87 -2.68 -1.50
N ILE A 74 9.83 -1.52 -2.12
CA ILE A 74 8.76 -0.54 -2.08
C ILE A 74 8.21 -0.43 -3.51
N PRO A 75 6.89 -0.35 -3.73
CA PRO A 75 5.83 -0.10 -2.75
C PRO A 75 5.37 -1.33 -1.99
N GLN A 76 4.65 -1.08 -0.89
CA GLN A 76 4.02 -2.15 -0.10
C GLN A 76 2.60 -1.74 0.25
N LEU A 77 1.65 -2.62 -0.05
CA LEU A 77 0.22 -2.37 0.18
C LEU A 77 -0.27 -3.19 1.37
N TYR A 78 -1.02 -2.54 2.25
CA TYR A 78 -1.69 -3.16 3.39
C TYR A 78 -3.18 -2.87 3.32
N VAL A 79 -3.99 -3.89 3.58
CA VAL A 79 -5.46 -3.78 3.61
C VAL A 79 -5.93 -4.36 4.94
N LYS A 80 -6.57 -3.51 5.75
CA LYS A 80 -7.08 -3.91 7.08
C LYS A 80 -6.03 -4.63 7.92
N GLY A 81 -4.82 -4.09 7.91
CA GLY A 81 -3.71 -4.62 8.69
C GLY A 81 -2.95 -5.78 8.06
N GLU A 82 -3.42 -6.28 6.94
CA GLU A 82 -2.81 -7.42 6.27
C GLU A 82 -1.91 -6.97 5.13
N PHE A 83 -0.69 -7.48 5.10
CA PHE A 83 0.23 -7.21 4.00
C PHE A 83 -0.26 -7.92 2.74
N VAL A 84 -0.49 -7.16 1.69
CA VAL A 84 -0.94 -7.71 0.41
C VAL A 84 0.24 -8.03 -0.48
N GLY A 85 1.14 -7.07 -0.66
CA GLY A 85 2.31 -7.29 -1.49
C GLY A 85 2.84 -6.01 -2.11
N GLY A 86 3.76 -6.18 -3.03
CA GLY A 86 4.35 -5.11 -3.80
C GLY A 86 3.66 -4.92 -5.14
N CYS A 87 4.32 -4.20 -6.04
CA CYS A 87 3.74 -3.81 -7.31
C CYS A 87 3.28 -5.01 -8.16
N ASP A 88 4.14 -6.00 -8.31
CA ASP A 88 3.81 -7.14 -9.19
C ASP A 88 2.62 -7.92 -8.66
N ILE A 89 2.60 -8.19 -7.36
CA ILE A 89 1.51 -8.95 -6.74
C ILE A 89 0.20 -8.17 -6.84
N VAL A 90 0.23 -6.88 -6.53
CA VAL A 90 -0.97 -6.04 -6.59
C VAL A 90 -1.50 -5.98 -8.01
N ARG A 91 -0.63 -5.80 -9.00
CA ARG A 91 -1.05 -5.76 -10.40
C ARG A 91 -1.68 -7.08 -10.84
N GLU A 92 -1.06 -8.20 -10.50
CA GLU A 92 -1.59 -9.52 -10.86
C GLU A 92 -2.93 -9.78 -10.19
N MET A 93 -3.06 -9.42 -8.92
CA MET A 93 -4.34 -9.56 -8.21
C MET A 93 -5.42 -8.68 -8.82
N PHE A 94 -5.07 -7.47 -9.21
CA PHE A 94 -6.01 -6.55 -9.85
C PHE A 94 -6.51 -7.12 -11.17
N GLN A 95 -5.59 -7.60 -11.99
CA GLN A 95 -5.92 -8.15 -13.30
C GLN A 95 -6.77 -9.42 -13.20
N ALA A 96 -6.55 -10.22 -12.16
CA ALA A 96 -7.30 -11.45 -11.95
C ALA A 96 -8.61 -11.25 -11.18
N GLY A 97 -8.91 -10.03 -10.73
CA GLY A 97 -10.08 -9.76 -9.91
C GLY A 97 -9.93 -10.12 -8.45
N GLU A 98 -8.77 -10.59 -8.06
CA GLU A 98 -8.51 -11.03 -6.69
C GLU A 98 -8.39 -9.88 -5.70
N LEU A 99 -7.91 -8.73 -6.17
CA LEU A 99 -7.83 -7.55 -5.32
C LEU A 99 -9.22 -7.04 -4.99
N GLN A 100 -10.10 -7.01 -5.97
CA GLN A 100 -11.50 -6.63 -5.80
C GLN A 100 -12.19 -7.58 -4.82
N GLU A 101 -11.93 -8.87 -4.96
CA GLU A 101 -12.49 -9.87 -4.05
C GLU A 101 -11.99 -9.67 -2.63
N LEU A 102 -10.71 -9.39 -2.45
CA LEU A 102 -10.15 -9.10 -1.13
C LEU A 102 -10.84 -7.88 -0.49
N LEU A 103 -11.04 -6.82 -1.26
CA LEU A 103 -11.71 -5.63 -0.77
C LEU A 103 -13.15 -5.94 -0.35
N THR A 104 -13.85 -6.76 -1.13
CA THR A 104 -15.21 -7.19 -0.80
C THR A 104 -15.21 -7.99 0.50
N GLN A 105 -14.30 -8.92 0.65
CA GLN A 105 -14.19 -9.74 1.86
C GLN A 105 -13.89 -8.89 3.09
N LYS A 106 -13.14 -7.83 2.92
CA LYS A 106 -12.80 -6.92 4.02
C LYS A 106 -13.85 -5.84 4.26
N GLY A 107 -14.92 -5.85 3.49
CA GLY A 107 -16.01 -4.88 3.67
C GLY A 107 -15.67 -3.49 3.19
N ILE A 108 -14.77 -3.34 2.27
CA ILE A 108 -14.33 -2.05 1.74
C ILE A 108 -15.05 -1.80 0.41
N ALA A 109 -15.86 -0.75 0.37
CA ALA A 109 -16.56 -0.37 -0.86
C ALA A 109 -15.56 0.06 -1.93
N HIS A 110 -15.79 -0.36 -3.14
CA HIS A 110 -14.94 -0.03 -4.27
C HIS A 110 -15.74 -0.09 -5.56
N ASN A 111 -15.16 0.42 -6.64
CA ASN A 111 -15.81 0.37 -7.93
C ASN A 111 -15.88 -1.07 -8.42
N ALA A 112 -16.98 -1.40 -9.08
CA ALA A 112 -17.13 -2.68 -9.74
C ALA A 112 -16.28 -2.67 -11.00
N GLN A 113 -14.98 -2.80 -10.79
CA GLN A 113 -14.05 -2.66 -11.87
C GLN A 113 -14.15 -3.82 -12.81
N THR A 114 -14.40 -3.51 -14.05
CA THR A 114 -14.29 -4.49 -15.07
C THR A 114 -13.00 -4.22 -15.77
N LEU A 115 -12.33 -5.21 -16.07
CA LEU A 115 -11.08 -5.06 -16.76
C LEU A 115 -11.29 -5.13 -18.22
N THR A 116 -12.31 -4.51 -18.62
CA THR A 116 -12.59 -4.48 -20.00
C THR A 116 -11.66 -3.54 -20.58
N VAL A 117 -10.86 -3.58 -20.79
CA VAL A 117 -10.20 -2.64 -21.50
C VAL A 117 -9.71 -3.01 -22.66
#